data_288d943cebbdec1ae0a5809dc57309ef
#
_entry.id   288d943cebbdec1ae0a5809dc57309ef
#
_cell.length_a   1.000
_cell.length_b   1.000
_cell.length_c   1.000
_cell.angle_alpha   90.00
_cell.angle_beta   90.00
_cell.angle_gamma   90.00
#
_symmetry.space_group_name_H-M   'P 1'
#
loop_
_entity.id
_entity.type
_entity.pdbx_description
1 polymer ?
#
loop_
_entity_poly.entity_id
_entity_poly.type
_entity_poly.pdbx_seq_one_letter_code
_entity_poly.pdbx_strand_id
1 'polypeptide(L)'
;MQNSILLAIAALMITSAIWFARRLWAALVAMQDDKDLPQRSRTFFSRQFRRRIQIAAMIGLSGVTLVAAVLTQTFPKLFLIFGSLCVLLLLWSILLSVFDVISISMFYRRSRHWEESQRAKIQYELEQRLKEMQDDVHHKDE
;
A
#
# COMPACT_ATOMS: atom_id res chain seq x y z
N MET A 1 -25.78 -26.98 -8.61
CA MET A 1 -24.49 -26.99 -7.90
C MET A 1 -23.53 -25.88 -8.35
N GLN A 2 -23.39 -25.63 -9.65
CA GLN A 2 -22.42 -24.63 -10.19
C GLN A 2 -22.71 -23.20 -9.74
N ASN A 3 -23.97 -22.78 -9.67
CA ASN A 3 -24.37 -21.44 -9.24
C ASN A 3 -24.09 -21.17 -7.75
N SER A 4 -24.21 -22.19 -6.91
CA SER A 4 -23.94 -22.09 -5.48
C SER A 4 -22.45 -21.82 -5.21
N ILE A 5 -21.56 -22.40 -6.00
CA ILE A 5 -20.12 -22.20 -5.90
C ILE A 5 -19.75 -20.75 -6.31
N LEU A 6 -20.31 -20.28 -7.43
CA LEU A 6 -20.07 -18.91 -7.91
C LEU A 6 -20.57 -17.85 -6.91
N LEU A 7 -21.74 -18.07 -6.31
CA LEU A 7 -22.29 -17.20 -5.27
C LEU A 7 -21.44 -17.22 -4.00
N ALA A 8 -20.91 -18.39 -3.60
CA ALA A 8 -20.00 -18.49 -2.47
C ALA A 8 -18.69 -17.72 -2.70
N ILE A 9 -18.12 -17.82 -3.92
CA ILE A 9 -16.94 -17.06 -4.31
C ILE A 9 -17.23 -15.56 -4.28
N ALA A 10 -18.36 -15.13 -4.84
CA ALA A 10 -18.75 -13.72 -4.84
C ALA A 10 -18.94 -13.17 -3.40
N ALA A 11 -19.58 -13.93 -2.53
CA ALA A 11 -19.75 -13.59 -1.13
C ALA A 11 -18.40 -13.46 -0.40
N LEU A 12 -17.47 -14.38 -0.66
CA LEU A 12 -16.12 -14.34 -0.12
C LEU A 12 -15.35 -13.10 -0.60
N MET A 13 -15.48 -12.73 -1.86
CA MET A 13 -14.85 -11.52 -2.43
C MET A 13 -15.40 -10.24 -1.78
N ILE A 14 -16.71 -10.15 -1.63
CA ILE A 14 -17.37 -8.98 -1.03
C ILE A 14 -16.99 -8.87 0.45
N THR A 15 -17.05 -9.96 1.21
CA THR A 15 -16.72 -9.95 2.64
C THR A 15 -15.25 -9.64 2.88
N SER A 16 -14.34 -10.18 2.07
CA SER A 16 -12.91 -9.85 2.14
C SER A 16 -12.63 -8.39 1.81
N ALA A 17 -13.30 -7.82 0.81
CA ALA A 17 -13.18 -6.41 0.44
C ALA A 17 -13.66 -5.49 1.58
N ILE A 18 -14.80 -5.79 2.20
CA ILE A 18 -15.34 -5.03 3.34
C ILE A 18 -14.40 -5.12 4.54
N TRP A 19 -13.92 -6.33 4.88
CA TRP A 19 -13.00 -6.53 6.00
C TRP A 19 -11.70 -5.74 5.80
N PHE A 20 -11.14 -5.79 4.59
CA PHE A 20 -9.91 -5.07 4.25
C PHE A 20 -10.12 -3.56 4.28
N ALA A 21 -11.24 -3.07 3.75
CA ALA A 21 -11.59 -1.65 3.81
C ALA A 21 -11.73 -1.15 5.26
N ARG A 22 -12.38 -1.91 6.13
CA ARG A 22 -12.51 -1.57 7.58
C ARG A 22 -11.16 -1.52 8.27
N ARG A 23 -10.28 -2.48 7.99
CA ARG A 23 -8.94 -2.51 8.57
C ARG A 23 -8.08 -1.33 8.11
N LEU A 24 -8.17 -0.99 6.82
CA LEU A 24 -7.52 0.20 6.28
C LEU A 24 -8.04 1.47 6.94
N TRP A 25 -9.36 1.60 7.08
CA TRP A 25 -9.97 2.76 7.72
C TRP A 25 -9.50 2.93 9.17
N ALA A 26 -9.49 1.87 9.94
CA ALA A 26 -8.97 1.88 11.32
C ALA A 26 -7.50 2.33 11.39
N ALA A 27 -6.65 1.85 10.46
CA ALA A 27 -5.26 2.27 10.37
C ALA A 27 -5.11 3.76 10.01
N LEU A 28 -6.01 4.30 9.18
CA LEU A 28 -6.00 5.72 8.80
C LEU A 28 -6.38 6.61 9.98
N VAL A 29 -7.41 6.25 10.73
CA VAL A 29 -7.83 6.98 11.93
C VAL A 29 -6.71 6.99 12.96
N ALA A 30 -6.04 5.85 13.20
CA ALA A 30 -4.90 5.77 14.12
C ALA A 30 -3.72 6.65 13.69
N MET A 31 -3.46 6.79 12.37
CA MET A 31 -2.40 7.67 11.87
C MET A 31 -2.74 9.16 11.93
N GLN A 32 -4.03 9.51 11.88
CA GLN A 32 -4.44 10.91 12.02
C GLN A 32 -4.27 11.44 13.45
N ASP A 33 -4.35 10.56 14.43
CA ASP A 33 -4.22 10.90 15.85
C ASP A 33 -2.75 11.10 16.27
N ASP A 34 -1.82 10.54 15.51
CA ASP A 34 -0.38 10.63 15.77
C ASP A 34 0.20 11.95 15.25
N LYS A 35 0.34 12.95 16.14
CA LYS A 35 0.81 14.30 15.82
C LYS A 35 2.32 14.37 15.56
N ASP A 36 3.09 13.36 15.97
CA ASP A 36 4.56 13.36 15.91
C ASP A 36 5.12 12.88 14.56
N LEU A 37 4.27 12.45 13.63
CA LEU A 37 4.71 11.97 12.32
C LEU A 37 5.16 13.15 11.42
N PRO A 38 6.37 13.11 10.84
CA PRO A 38 6.86 14.13 9.94
C PRO A 38 5.95 14.26 8.70
N GLN A 39 5.70 15.49 8.28
CA GLN A 39 4.75 15.85 7.21
C GLN A 39 4.98 15.09 5.90
N ARG A 40 6.25 14.70 5.62
CA ARG A 40 6.65 13.93 4.44
C ARG A 40 6.14 12.49 4.47
N SER A 41 6.06 11.88 5.64
CA SER A 41 5.49 10.56 5.86
C SER A 41 3.99 10.55 5.65
N ARG A 42 3.28 11.57 6.13
CA ARG A 42 1.82 11.69 5.98
C ARG A 42 1.37 11.73 4.52
N THR A 43 2.06 12.49 3.66
CA THR A 43 1.72 12.57 2.23
C THR A 43 1.98 11.26 1.49
N PHE A 44 3.03 10.54 1.84
CA PHE A 44 3.33 9.23 1.27
C PHE A 44 2.26 8.19 1.66
N PHE A 45 1.94 8.09 2.94
CA PHE A 45 0.92 7.17 3.45
C PHE A 45 -0.47 7.46 2.88
N SER A 46 -0.85 8.73 2.71
CA SER A 46 -2.16 9.08 2.14
C SER A 46 -2.30 8.63 0.68
N ARG A 47 -1.23 8.73 -0.13
CA ARG A 47 -1.22 8.24 -1.52
C ARG A 47 -1.29 6.72 -1.60
N GLN A 48 -0.55 6.03 -0.75
CA GLN A 48 -0.55 4.57 -0.67
C GLN A 48 -1.91 4.05 -0.21
N PHE A 49 -2.52 4.75 0.74
CA PHE A 49 -3.85 4.42 1.25
C PHE A 49 -4.93 4.52 0.17
N ARG A 50 -4.93 5.59 -0.64
CA ARG A 50 -5.87 5.74 -1.77
C ARG A 50 -5.79 4.56 -2.74
N ARG A 51 -4.58 4.11 -3.10
CA ARG A 51 -4.40 2.96 -3.99
C ARG A 51 -4.95 1.68 -3.39
N ARG A 52 -4.71 1.43 -2.10
CA ARG A 52 -5.21 0.24 -1.40
C ARG A 52 -6.73 0.23 -1.29
N ILE A 53 -7.36 1.37 -1.04
CA ILE A 53 -8.82 1.49 -1.08
C ILE A 53 -9.35 1.22 -2.49
N GLN A 54 -8.69 1.72 -3.53
CA GLN A 54 -9.10 1.44 -4.91
C GLN A 54 -9.04 -0.05 -5.22
N ILE A 55 -7.98 -0.76 -4.80
CA ILE A 55 -7.88 -2.23 -4.97
C ILE A 55 -9.03 -2.94 -4.24
N ALA A 56 -9.30 -2.57 -2.98
CA ALA A 56 -10.40 -3.16 -2.22
C ALA A 56 -11.77 -2.90 -2.88
N ALA A 57 -12.00 -1.68 -3.38
CA ALA A 57 -13.21 -1.32 -4.09
C ALA A 57 -13.38 -2.12 -5.40
N MET A 58 -12.28 -2.32 -6.16
CA MET A 58 -12.30 -3.11 -7.40
C MET A 58 -12.62 -4.59 -7.12
N ILE A 59 -12.04 -5.18 -6.06
CA ILE A 59 -12.36 -6.54 -5.65
C ILE A 59 -13.83 -6.66 -5.23
N GLY A 60 -14.34 -5.71 -4.44
CA GLY A 60 -15.75 -5.68 -4.07
C GLY A 60 -16.68 -5.54 -5.27
N LEU A 61 -16.36 -4.65 -6.21
CA LEU A 61 -17.12 -4.44 -7.43
C LEU A 61 -17.12 -5.68 -8.33
N SER A 62 -15.97 -6.38 -8.45
CA SER A 62 -15.91 -7.65 -9.19
C SER A 62 -16.79 -8.74 -8.55
N GLY A 63 -16.88 -8.77 -7.22
CA GLY A 63 -17.84 -9.66 -6.54
C GLY A 63 -19.28 -9.33 -6.87
N VAL A 64 -19.66 -8.05 -6.89
CA VAL A 64 -21.02 -7.62 -7.28
C VAL A 64 -21.33 -7.95 -8.74
N THR A 65 -20.38 -7.72 -9.67
CA THR A 65 -20.56 -8.08 -11.08
C THR A 65 -20.68 -9.59 -11.28
N LEU A 66 -20.01 -10.41 -10.46
CA LEU A 66 -20.15 -11.85 -10.48
C LEU A 66 -21.55 -12.28 -10.02
N VAL A 67 -22.09 -11.68 -8.97
CA VAL A 67 -23.49 -11.92 -8.56
C VAL A 67 -24.46 -11.53 -9.68
N ALA A 68 -24.28 -10.38 -10.29
CA ALA A 68 -25.10 -9.95 -11.42
C ALA A 68 -25.02 -10.92 -12.60
N ALA A 69 -23.85 -11.44 -12.92
CA ALA A 69 -23.67 -12.45 -13.95
C ALA A 69 -24.46 -13.73 -13.63
N VAL A 70 -24.41 -14.22 -12.39
CA VAL A 70 -25.17 -15.40 -11.96
C VAL A 70 -26.68 -15.17 -12.06
N LEU A 71 -27.17 -14.00 -11.66
CA LEU A 71 -28.60 -13.65 -11.73
C LEU A 71 -29.11 -13.50 -13.18
N THR A 72 -28.24 -13.13 -14.11
CA THR A 72 -28.58 -12.89 -15.52
C THR A 72 -28.30 -14.10 -16.42
N GLN A 73 -28.09 -15.29 -15.88
CA GLN A 73 -27.80 -16.53 -16.66
C GLN A 73 -28.86 -16.88 -17.70
N THR A 74 -30.11 -16.50 -17.46
CA THR A 74 -31.23 -16.67 -18.41
C THR A 74 -31.03 -15.86 -19.70
N PHE A 75 -30.22 -14.79 -19.65
CA PHE A 75 -29.95 -13.91 -20.78
C PHE A 75 -28.48 -14.01 -21.21
N PRO A 76 -28.13 -14.82 -22.21
CA PRO A 76 -26.74 -15.16 -22.54
C PRO A 76 -25.89 -13.92 -22.89
N LYS A 77 -26.47 -12.90 -23.50
CA LYS A 77 -25.76 -11.65 -23.80
C LYS A 77 -25.37 -10.88 -22.55
N LEU A 78 -26.26 -10.75 -21.56
CA LEU A 78 -26.00 -10.05 -20.31
C LEU A 78 -24.99 -10.82 -19.46
N PHE A 79 -25.10 -12.13 -19.42
CA PHE A 79 -24.13 -13.00 -18.74
C PHE A 79 -22.70 -12.81 -19.28
N LEU A 80 -22.52 -12.75 -20.60
CA LEU A 80 -21.22 -12.50 -21.22
C LEU A 80 -20.68 -11.10 -20.88
N ILE A 81 -21.55 -10.07 -20.89
CA ILE A 81 -21.14 -8.70 -20.54
C ILE A 81 -20.67 -8.62 -19.08
N PHE A 82 -21.44 -9.11 -18.12
CA PHE A 82 -21.07 -9.09 -16.72
C PHE A 82 -19.88 -9.99 -16.41
N GLY A 83 -19.79 -11.14 -17.04
CA GLY A 83 -18.65 -12.04 -16.91
C GLY A 83 -17.34 -11.42 -17.42
N SER A 84 -17.37 -10.82 -18.61
CA SER A 84 -16.20 -10.14 -19.16
C SER A 84 -15.79 -8.92 -18.33
N LEU A 85 -16.75 -8.15 -17.81
CA LEU A 85 -16.50 -7.03 -16.91
C LEU A 85 -15.85 -7.49 -15.61
N CYS A 86 -16.30 -8.60 -15.03
CA CYS A 86 -15.71 -9.18 -13.83
C CYS A 86 -14.24 -9.56 -14.07
N VAL A 87 -13.92 -10.25 -15.16
CA VAL A 87 -12.55 -10.63 -15.53
C VAL A 87 -11.67 -9.39 -15.72
N LEU A 88 -12.19 -8.36 -16.39
CA LEU A 88 -11.47 -7.10 -16.62
C LEU A 88 -11.15 -6.38 -15.30
N LEU A 89 -12.11 -6.31 -14.36
CA LEU A 89 -11.90 -5.72 -13.05
C LEU A 89 -10.88 -6.49 -12.22
N LEU A 90 -10.89 -7.83 -12.28
CA LEU A 90 -9.90 -8.66 -11.61
C LEU A 90 -8.50 -8.44 -12.19
N LEU A 91 -8.36 -8.43 -13.52
CA LEU A 91 -7.09 -8.17 -14.19
C LEU A 91 -6.54 -6.79 -13.80
N TRP A 92 -7.39 -5.77 -13.79
CA TRP A 92 -7.03 -4.42 -13.37
C TRP A 92 -6.60 -4.35 -11.90
N SER A 93 -7.30 -5.09 -11.03
CA SER A 93 -6.94 -5.20 -9.60
C SER A 93 -5.56 -5.82 -9.40
N ILE A 94 -5.24 -6.88 -10.15
CA ILE A 94 -3.92 -7.53 -10.11
C ILE A 94 -2.84 -6.54 -10.58
N LEU A 95 -3.09 -5.83 -11.67
CA LEU A 95 -2.15 -4.82 -12.20
C LEU A 95 -1.85 -3.75 -11.16
N LEU A 96 -2.89 -3.18 -10.51
CA LEU A 96 -2.71 -2.19 -9.45
C LEU A 96 -1.94 -2.75 -8.26
N SER A 97 -2.18 -4.01 -7.88
CA SER A 97 -1.46 -4.67 -6.79
C SER A 97 0.03 -4.82 -7.09
N VAL A 98 0.38 -5.21 -8.30
CA VAL A 98 1.78 -5.31 -8.76
C VAL A 98 2.46 -3.94 -8.72
N PHE A 99 1.78 -2.89 -9.19
CA PHE A 99 2.29 -1.52 -9.11
C PHE A 99 2.50 -1.04 -7.66
N ASP A 100 1.63 -1.44 -6.74
CA ASP A 100 1.79 -1.09 -5.32
C ASP A 100 3.04 -1.75 -4.72
N VAL A 101 3.27 -3.04 -5.01
CA VAL A 101 4.47 -3.77 -4.56
C VAL A 101 5.75 -3.15 -5.12
N ILE A 102 5.78 -2.81 -6.42
CA ILE A 102 6.93 -2.16 -7.05
C ILE A 102 7.20 -0.79 -6.41
N SER A 103 6.16 0.00 -6.18
CA SER A 103 6.28 1.34 -5.54
C SER A 103 6.86 1.25 -4.13
N ILE A 104 6.43 0.26 -3.35
CA ILE A 104 6.94 -0.01 -2.00
C ILE A 104 8.41 -0.43 -2.06
N SER A 105 8.76 -1.34 -2.95
CA SER A 105 10.13 -1.82 -3.14
C SER A 105 11.10 -0.69 -3.50
N MET A 106 10.69 0.21 -4.42
CA MET A 106 11.49 1.38 -4.78
C MET A 106 11.66 2.36 -3.61
N PHE A 107 10.62 2.54 -2.79
CA PHE A 107 10.69 3.42 -1.64
C PHE A 107 11.67 2.88 -0.57
N TYR A 108 11.63 1.59 -0.27
CA TYR A 108 12.54 0.97 0.69
C TYR A 108 14.01 1.01 0.22
N ARG A 109 14.27 0.81 -1.07
CA ARG A 109 15.62 0.96 -1.63
C ARG A 109 16.16 2.38 -1.45
N ARG A 110 15.32 3.39 -1.70
CA ARG A 110 15.71 4.81 -1.59
C ARG A 110 15.90 5.25 -0.12
N SER A 111 15.14 4.69 0.81
CA SER A 111 15.24 4.98 2.23
C SER A 111 16.56 4.45 2.82
N ARG A 112 17.00 3.25 2.43
CA ARG A 112 18.27 2.69 2.90
C ARG A 112 19.48 3.54 2.51
N HIS A 113 19.54 4.01 1.27
CA HIS A 113 20.62 4.90 0.84
C HIS A 113 20.64 6.24 1.60
N TRP A 114 19.48 6.70 2.04
CA TRP A 114 19.39 7.93 2.85
C TRP A 114 19.89 7.74 4.28
N GLU A 115 19.59 6.63 4.89
CA GLU A 115 20.10 6.29 6.23
C GLU A 115 21.61 6.08 6.24
N GLU A 116 22.16 5.42 5.23
CA GLU A 116 23.61 5.24 5.07
C GLU A 116 24.33 6.59 4.91
N SER A 117 23.78 7.48 4.10
CA SER A 117 24.38 8.82 3.91
C SER A 117 24.28 9.71 5.15
N GLN A 118 23.24 9.57 5.96
CA GLN A 118 23.11 10.28 7.23
C GLN A 118 24.10 9.75 8.27
N ARG A 119 24.26 8.45 8.36
CA ARG A 119 25.26 7.83 9.26
C ARG A 119 26.69 8.22 8.89
N ALA A 120 27.00 8.25 7.60
CA ALA A 120 28.31 8.69 7.13
C ALA A 120 28.59 10.15 7.47
N LYS A 121 27.60 11.05 7.38
CA LYS A 121 27.74 12.45 7.79
C LYS A 121 27.97 12.61 9.28
N ILE A 122 27.21 11.89 10.12
CA ILE A 122 27.37 11.94 11.57
C ILE A 122 28.74 11.40 11.98
N GLN A 123 29.23 10.33 11.35
CA GLN A 123 30.57 9.82 11.61
C GLN A 123 31.66 10.83 11.24
N TYR A 124 31.52 11.50 10.09
CA TYR A 124 32.47 12.52 9.65
C TYR A 124 32.48 13.74 10.59
N GLU A 125 31.34 14.18 11.06
CA GLU A 125 31.25 15.28 12.05
C GLU A 125 31.85 14.91 13.41
N LEU A 126 31.66 13.66 13.84
CA LEU A 126 32.29 13.15 15.08
C LEU A 126 33.81 13.06 14.95
N GLU A 127 34.33 12.58 13.81
CA GLU A 127 35.77 12.54 13.57
C GLU A 127 36.40 13.96 13.52
N GLN A 128 35.72 14.93 12.92
CA GLN A 128 36.18 16.31 12.95
C GLN A 128 36.24 16.87 14.37
N ARG A 129 35.22 16.70 15.17
CA ARG A 129 35.19 17.16 16.56
C ARG A 129 36.25 16.47 17.44
N LEU A 130 36.52 15.19 17.19
CA LEU A 130 37.59 14.48 17.90
C LEU A 130 38.97 15.04 17.54
N LYS A 131 39.23 15.37 16.28
CA LYS A 131 40.49 16.02 15.85
C LYS A 131 40.64 17.39 16.45
N GLU A 132 39.59 18.24 16.45
CA GLU A 132 39.60 19.57 17.06
C GLU A 132 39.92 19.51 18.57
N MET A 133 39.33 18.55 19.30
CA MET A 133 39.64 18.35 20.73
C MET A 133 41.06 17.85 20.96
N GLN A 134 41.62 17.07 20.06
CA GLN A 134 42.96 16.55 20.17
C GLN A 134 44.02 17.61 19.91
N ASP A 135 43.77 18.53 18.97
CA ASP A 135 44.61 19.68 18.68
C ASP A 135 44.58 20.72 19.83
N ASP A 136 43.44 20.94 20.46
CA ASP A 136 43.30 21.85 21.63
C ASP A 136 44.04 21.33 22.87
N VAL A 137 44.11 20.01 23.04
CA VAL A 137 44.89 19.41 24.17
C VAL A 137 46.39 19.57 23.92
N HIS A 138 46.84 19.37 22.68
CA HIS A 138 48.28 19.52 22.36
C HIS A 138 48.80 20.98 22.50
N HIS A 139 47.89 21.96 22.23
CA HIS A 139 48.27 23.38 22.37
C HIS A 139 48.28 23.91 23.82
N LYS A 140 47.76 23.13 24.78
CA LYS A 140 47.78 23.48 26.21
C LYS A 140 48.99 22.94 26.97
N ASP A 141 49.69 21.97 26.38
CA ASP A 141 50.87 21.31 27.00
C ASP A 141 52.20 21.94 26.53
N GLU A 142 52.16 22.97 25.67
CA GLU A 142 53.30 23.85 25.33
C GLU A 142 53.24 25.18 26.12
#